data_92678584aebb8613ecf0b0b73b44890b
#
_entry.id   92678584aebb8613ecf0b0b73b44890b
#
_cell.length_a   1.000
_cell.length_b   1.000
_cell.length_c   1.000
_cell.angle_alpha   90.00
_cell.angle_beta   90.00
_cell.angle_gamma   90.00
#
_symmetry.space_group_name_H-M   'P 1'
#
loop_
_entity.id
_entity.type
_entity.pdbx_description
1 polymer ?
#
loop_
_entity_poly.entity_id
_entity_poly.type
_entity_poly.pdbx_seq_one_letter_code
_entity_poly.pdbx_strand_id
1 'polypeptide(L)'
;MKNNNIELFNYLDKSIQNNTKLIFKEKKEIYDLDSIFKIVEKFMIDNKLICYGGTALNNILPKENQFYDYDYYSPDYDFFSPKAIDHIKELAIIFKKKKYKNILAKSAVHPGTFKLYVNYIQIADVTQINEDLYNELLKNTIIRNSIHYAPLSFLRMNIFLELSRPRGDVSRWEKIMIRLIKLNESYPFTIKNCENKLNYKHHELKNKDIYNYFDKILKNDFNTDIIFIGEYAIKEYNTYFPLKIKNIIKKKK
;
A
#
# COMPACT_ATOMS: atom_id res chain seq x y z
N MET A 1 -17.13 35.54 -22.67
CA MET A 1 -17.83 34.25 -22.33
C MET A 1 -16.92 33.16 -21.77
N LYS A 2 -15.72 32.90 -22.32
CA LYS A 2 -14.82 31.84 -21.79
C LYS A 2 -14.32 32.10 -20.34
N ASN A 3 -14.03 33.33 -19.93
CA ASN A 3 -13.56 33.64 -18.59
C ASN A 3 -14.63 33.41 -17.50
N ASN A 4 -15.89 33.76 -17.77
CA ASN A 4 -16.98 33.59 -16.79
C ASN A 4 -17.23 32.11 -16.45
N ASN A 5 -17.02 31.19 -17.40
CA ASN A 5 -17.19 29.76 -17.14
C ASN A 5 -16.06 29.22 -16.23
N ILE A 6 -14.81 29.70 -16.39
CA ILE A 6 -13.68 29.30 -15.55
C ILE A 6 -13.90 29.76 -14.10
N GLU A 7 -14.38 30.99 -13.91
CA GLU A 7 -14.71 31.51 -12.57
C GLU A 7 -15.83 30.70 -11.90
N LEU A 8 -16.87 30.33 -12.69
CA LEU A 8 -17.97 29.51 -12.20
C LEU A 8 -17.48 28.12 -11.77
N PHE A 9 -16.64 27.47 -12.58
CA PHE A 9 -16.07 26.16 -12.22
C PHE A 9 -15.19 26.25 -10.97
N ASN A 10 -14.36 27.26 -10.85
CA ASN A 10 -13.53 27.47 -9.66
C ASN A 10 -14.40 27.70 -8.40
N TYR A 11 -15.52 28.42 -8.54
CA TYR A 11 -16.47 28.61 -7.46
C TYR A 11 -17.14 27.31 -7.06
N LEU A 12 -17.58 26.51 -8.04
CA LEU A 12 -18.19 25.19 -7.80
C LEU A 12 -17.21 24.24 -7.12
N ASP A 13 -15.97 24.16 -7.59
CA ASP A 13 -14.95 23.31 -6.98
C ASP A 13 -14.70 23.68 -5.53
N LYS A 14 -14.59 24.99 -5.24
CA LYS A 14 -14.43 25.48 -3.87
C LYS A 14 -15.66 25.15 -3.00
N SER A 15 -16.84 25.27 -3.56
CA SER A 15 -18.09 24.94 -2.87
C SER A 15 -18.20 23.44 -2.59
N ILE A 16 -17.83 22.59 -3.56
CA ILE A 16 -17.77 21.13 -3.41
C ILE A 16 -16.79 20.76 -2.30
N GLN A 17 -15.58 21.34 -2.32
CA GLN A 17 -14.57 21.08 -1.29
C GLN A 17 -15.08 21.47 0.11
N ASN A 18 -15.65 22.65 0.26
CA ASN A 18 -16.19 23.11 1.55
C ASN A 18 -17.32 22.20 2.05
N ASN A 19 -18.27 21.83 1.20
CA ASN A 19 -19.37 20.94 1.57
C ASN A 19 -18.87 19.53 1.90
N THR A 20 -17.90 19.01 1.16
CA THR A 20 -17.27 17.71 1.46
C THR A 20 -16.63 17.72 2.84
N LYS A 21 -15.94 18.81 3.19
CA LYS A 21 -15.33 18.98 4.52
C LYS A 21 -16.38 19.02 5.63
N LEU A 22 -17.46 19.75 5.44
CA LEU A 22 -18.56 19.84 6.42
C LEU A 22 -19.22 18.46 6.63
N ILE A 23 -19.58 17.78 5.56
CA ILE A 23 -20.18 16.43 5.61
C ILE A 23 -19.24 15.44 6.32
N PHE A 24 -17.95 15.53 6.03
CA PHE A 24 -16.96 14.66 6.69
C PHE A 24 -16.86 14.96 8.19
N LYS A 25 -16.85 16.24 8.56
CA LYS A 25 -16.83 16.66 9.97
C LYS A 25 -18.05 16.16 10.73
N GLU A 26 -19.25 16.33 10.18
CA GLU A 26 -20.50 15.79 10.75
C GLU A 26 -20.43 14.26 10.89
N LYS A 27 -19.96 13.56 9.87
CA LYS A 27 -19.78 12.11 9.91
C LYS A 27 -18.79 11.70 11.00
N LYS A 28 -17.71 12.46 11.17
CA LYS A 28 -16.68 12.21 12.17
C LYS A 28 -17.24 12.33 13.61
N GLU A 29 -18.09 13.32 13.83
CA GLU A 29 -18.79 13.55 15.11
C GLU A 29 -19.86 12.49 15.36
N ILE A 30 -20.75 12.22 14.38
CA ILE A 30 -21.86 11.26 14.50
C ILE A 30 -21.37 9.84 14.84
N TYR A 31 -20.26 9.42 14.23
CA TYR A 31 -19.72 8.07 14.40
C TYR A 31 -18.57 7.99 15.41
N ASP A 32 -18.20 9.10 16.05
CA ASP A 32 -17.08 9.18 17.00
C ASP A 32 -15.78 8.59 16.43
N LEU A 33 -15.47 8.99 15.18
CA LEU A 33 -14.35 8.40 14.44
C LEU A 33 -13.01 8.63 15.14
N ASP A 34 -12.81 9.75 15.81
CA ASP A 34 -11.57 10.03 16.52
C ASP A 34 -11.31 9.05 17.66
N SER A 35 -12.35 8.70 18.43
CA SER A 35 -12.23 7.68 19.48
C SER A 35 -12.02 6.29 18.89
N ILE A 36 -12.70 5.97 17.79
CA ILE A 36 -12.53 4.70 17.08
C ILE A 36 -11.08 4.53 16.61
N PHE A 37 -10.51 5.52 15.93
CA PHE A 37 -9.14 5.42 15.43
C PHE A 37 -8.09 5.42 16.54
N LYS A 38 -8.30 6.15 17.64
CA LYS A 38 -7.45 6.05 18.84
C LYS A 38 -7.42 4.64 19.44
N ILE A 39 -8.54 3.92 19.39
CA ILE A 39 -8.60 2.53 19.85
C ILE A 39 -7.77 1.63 18.93
N VAL A 40 -7.86 1.81 17.59
CA VAL A 40 -7.08 1.06 16.62
C VAL A 40 -5.59 1.34 16.80
N GLU A 41 -5.20 2.61 16.90
CA GLU A 41 -3.81 3.04 17.12
C GLU A 41 -3.24 2.44 18.41
N LYS A 42 -4.00 2.56 19.51
CA LYS A 42 -3.58 1.95 20.78
C LYS A 42 -3.40 0.45 20.67
N PHE A 43 -4.31 -0.25 19.99
CA PHE A 43 -4.20 -1.68 19.77
C PHE A 43 -2.95 -2.04 18.95
N MET A 44 -2.65 -1.26 17.91
CA MET A 44 -1.44 -1.46 17.12
C MET A 44 -0.17 -1.22 17.94
N ILE A 45 -0.15 -0.22 18.78
CA ILE A 45 0.98 0.10 19.67
C ILE A 45 1.20 -1.02 20.69
N ASP A 46 0.13 -1.41 21.40
CA ASP A 46 0.18 -2.41 22.47
C ASP A 46 0.67 -3.78 21.95
N ASN A 47 0.31 -4.13 20.70
CA ASN A 47 0.68 -5.38 20.04
C ASN A 47 1.88 -5.24 19.08
N LYS A 48 2.52 -4.07 19.01
CA LYS A 48 3.64 -3.73 18.10
C LYS A 48 3.35 -4.05 16.64
N LEU A 49 2.09 -3.91 16.20
CA LEU A 49 1.68 -4.25 14.83
C LEU A 49 2.27 -3.26 13.82
N ILE A 50 2.58 -3.76 12.63
CA ILE A 50 3.30 -2.99 11.60
C ILE A 50 2.31 -2.39 10.62
N CYS A 51 2.10 -1.07 10.67
CA CYS A 51 1.29 -0.36 9.69
C CYS A 51 1.97 -0.32 8.32
N TYR A 52 1.20 -0.58 7.26
CA TYR A 52 1.65 -0.51 5.88
C TYR A 52 0.64 0.25 5.00
N GLY A 53 0.79 0.20 3.69
CA GLY A 53 -0.18 0.80 2.76
C GLY A 53 -0.15 2.32 2.70
N GLY A 54 -1.30 2.90 2.37
CA GLY A 54 -1.43 4.34 2.13
C GLY A 54 -1.20 5.20 3.36
N THR A 55 -1.79 4.81 4.49
CA THR A 55 -1.65 5.53 5.77
C THR A 55 -0.21 5.50 6.26
N ALA A 56 0.48 4.37 6.13
CA ALA A 56 1.90 4.28 6.47
C ALA A 56 2.75 5.21 5.62
N LEU A 57 2.58 5.17 4.29
CA LEU A 57 3.30 6.07 3.37
C LEU A 57 3.06 7.54 3.74
N ASN A 58 1.80 7.92 3.93
CA ASN A 58 1.47 9.31 4.26
C ASN A 58 2.13 9.77 5.57
N ASN A 59 2.08 8.94 6.61
CA ASN A 59 2.54 9.31 7.94
C ASN A 59 4.06 9.32 8.09
N ILE A 60 4.81 8.59 7.24
CA ILE A 60 6.26 8.65 7.23
C ILE A 60 6.81 9.79 6.37
N LEU A 61 6.04 10.29 5.39
CA LEU A 61 6.45 11.40 4.54
C LEU A 61 6.56 12.71 5.34
N PRO A 62 7.49 13.63 4.96
CA PRO A 62 7.48 14.99 5.42
C PRO A 62 6.13 15.65 5.15
N LYS A 63 5.73 16.61 5.99
CA LYS A 63 4.39 17.21 5.96
C LYS A 63 4.03 17.80 4.57
N GLU A 64 4.98 18.39 3.91
CA GLU A 64 4.84 18.99 2.56
C GLU A 64 4.59 17.96 1.46
N ASN A 65 4.97 16.70 1.68
CA ASN A 65 4.80 15.60 0.73
C ASN A 65 3.64 14.66 1.10
N GLN A 66 2.96 14.90 2.22
CA GLN A 66 1.78 14.14 2.58
C GLN A 66 0.67 14.33 1.55
N PHE A 67 -0.12 13.28 1.33
CA PHE A 67 -1.17 13.26 0.30
C PHE A 67 -2.57 12.99 0.87
N TYR A 68 -2.68 12.67 2.15
CA TYR A 68 -3.95 12.60 2.85
C TYR A 68 -4.15 13.85 3.69
N ASP A 69 -5.24 14.54 3.43
CA ASP A 69 -5.77 15.57 4.30
C ASP A 69 -6.80 14.95 5.23
N TYR A 70 -6.46 14.78 6.49
CA TYR A 70 -7.35 14.19 7.50
C TYR A 70 -8.51 15.12 7.92
N ASP A 71 -8.63 16.30 7.33
CA ASP A 71 -9.84 17.12 7.39
C ASP A 71 -10.93 16.61 6.44
N TYR A 72 -10.55 15.78 5.44
CA TYR A 72 -11.46 15.22 4.44
C TYR A 72 -11.53 13.70 4.45
N TYR A 73 -10.54 13.03 5.03
CA TYR A 73 -10.39 11.57 4.95
C TYR A 73 -10.14 10.96 6.32
N SER A 74 -10.77 9.83 6.59
CA SER A 74 -10.37 8.98 7.71
C SER A 74 -9.09 8.23 7.40
N PRO A 75 -8.22 7.96 8.38
CA PRO A 75 -7.16 6.98 8.22
C PRO A 75 -7.75 5.63 7.82
N ASP A 76 -7.08 4.93 6.92
CA ASP A 76 -7.35 3.53 6.57
C ASP A 76 -6.15 2.74 7.10
N TYR A 77 -6.34 2.09 8.25
CA TYR A 77 -5.25 1.39 8.91
C TYR A 77 -5.11 -0.03 8.35
N ASP A 78 -4.14 -0.19 7.44
CA ASP A 78 -3.66 -1.50 7.00
C ASP A 78 -2.49 -1.92 7.90
N PHE A 79 -2.55 -3.08 8.56
CA PHE A 79 -1.42 -3.55 9.36
C PHE A 79 -1.18 -5.05 9.27
N PHE A 80 0.09 -5.42 9.32
CA PHE A 80 0.54 -6.79 9.35
C PHE A 80 0.49 -7.39 10.75
N SER A 81 0.15 -8.67 10.79
CA SER A 81 0.12 -9.47 12.00
C SER A 81 0.55 -10.91 11.71
N PRO A 82 1.34 -11.55 12.59
CA PRO A 82 1.60 -12.98 12.51
C PRO A 82 0.39 -13.83 12.99
N LYS A 83 -0.62 -13.20 13.60
CA LYS A 83 -1.84 -13.82 14.16
C LYS A 83 -3.08 -12.99 13.81
N ALA A 84 -3.28 -12.72 12.51
CA ALA A 84 -4.29 -11.77 12.05
C ALA A 84 -5.72 -12.09 12.50
N ILE A 85 -6.10 -13.37 12.50
CA ILE A 85 -7.43 -13.82 12.94
C ILE A 85 -7.65 -13.54 14.44
N ASP A 86 -6.64 -13.78 15.26
CA ASP A 86 -6.75 -13.55 16.71
C ASP A 86 -6.81 -12.06 17.00
N HIS A 87 -5.93 -11.27 16.39
CA HIS A 87 -5.89 -9.82 16.57
C HIS A 87 -7.17 -9.14 16.08
N ILE A 88 -7.76 -9.56 14.95
CA ILE A 88 -9.01 -8.94 14.52
C ILE A 88 -10.20 -9.29 15.43
N LYS A 89 -10.23 -10.52 15.98
CA LYS A 89 -11.22 -10.91 16.98
C LYS A 89 -11.05 -10.11 18.28
N GLU A 90 -9.83 -9.98 18.74
CA GLU A 90 -9.51 -9.21 19.95
C GLU A 90 -9.92 -7.74 19.81
N LEU A 91 -9.56 -7.11 18.69
CA LEU A 91 -9.94 -5.73 18.40
C LEU A 91 -11.47 -5.57 18.34
N ALA A 92 -12.18 -6.52 17.71
CA ALA A 92 -13.65 -6.52 17.69
C ALA A 92 -14.24 -6.64 19.10
N ILE A 93 -13.65 -7.48 19.98
CA ILE A 93 -14.08 -7.62 21.39
C ILE A 93 -13.84 -6.32 22.16
N ILE A 94 -12.74 -5.60 21.92
CA ILE A 94 -12.46 -4.30 22.54
C ILE A 94 -13.57 -3.31 22.19
N PHE A 95 -13.95 -3.19 20.92
CA PHE A 95 -15.06 -2.34 20.51
C PHE A 95 -16.39 -2.74 21.16
N LYS A 96 -16.68 -4.05 21.22
CA LYS A 96 -17.88 -4.57 21.89
C LYS A 96 -17.92 -4.19 23.38
N LYS A 97 -16.81 -4.36 24.09
CA LYS A 97 -16.69 -3.96 25.52
C LYS A 97 -16.90 -2.46 25.73
N LYS A 98 -16.49 -1.65 24.76
CA LYS A 98 -16.72 -0.19 24.74
C LYS A 98 -18.12 0.22 24.28
N LYS A 99 -19.03 -0.75 24.07
CA LYS A 99 -20.45 -0.57 23.68
C LYS A 99 -20.66 0.03 22.29
N TYR A 100 -19.66 -0.05 21.39
CA TYR A 100 -19.89 0.25 19.98
C TYR A 100 -20.86 -0.77 19.35
N LYS A 101 -21.60 -0.33 18.33
CA LYS A 101 -22.60 -1.15 17.64
C LYS A 101 -22.12 -1.55 16.25
N ASN A 102 -22.85 -2.48 15.60
CA ASN A 102 -22.60 -2.90 14.23
C ASN A 102 -21.13 -3.25 13.95
N ILE A 103 -20.56 -4.09 14.84
CA ILE A 103 -19.19 -4.57 14.71
C ILE A 103 -19.22 -5.81 13.82
N LEU A 104 -18.47 -5.77 12.72
CA LEU A 104 -18.36 -6.86 11.77
C LEU A 104 -16.89 -7.09 11.39
N ALA A 105 -16.39 -8.29 11.65
CA ALA A 105 -15.12 -8.76 11.12
C ALA A 105 -15.37 -9.78 10.01
N LYS A 106 -14.77 -9.60 8.83
CA LYS A 106 -14.91 -10.50 7.69
C LYS A 106 -13.63 -10.64 6.89
N SER A 107 -13.48 -11.75 6.15
CA SER A 107 -12.39 -11.91 5.18
C SER A 107 -12.50 -10.87 4.06
N ALA A 108 -11.35 -10.37 3.63
CA ALA A 108 -11.22 -9.51 2.45
C ALA A 108 -11.14 -10.35 1.16
N VAL A 109 -11.03 -9.67 0.02
CA VAL A 109 -10.81 -10.33 -1.29
C VAL A 109 -9.43 -10.99 -1.34
N HIS A 110 -8.42 -10.36 -0.72
CA HIS A 110 -7.08 -10.93 -0.67
C HIS A 110 -6.99 -11.99 0.42
N PRO A 111 -6.51 -13.21 0.10
CA PRO A 111 -6.31 -14.28 1.07
C PRO A 111 -5.43 -13.79 2.25
N GLY A 112 -5.83 -14.16 3.47
CA GLY A 112 -5.11 -13.78 4.68
C GLY A 112 -5.36 -12.34 5.16
N THR A 113 -6.20 -11.56 4.49
CA THR A 113 -6.59 -10.20 4.92
C THR A 113 -8.00 -10.24 5.51
N PHE A 114 -8.18 -9.58 6.63
CA PHE A 114 -9.44 -9.47 7.37
C PHE A 114 -9.77 -8.00 7.60
N LYS A 115 -11.03 -7.65 7.34
CA LYS A 115 -11.56 -6.28 7.50
C LYS A 115 -12.40 -6.17 8.75
N LEU A 116 -12.19 -5.07 9.49
CA LEU A 116 -13.02 -4.73 10.63
C LEU A 116 -13.87 -3.49 10.33
N TYR A 117 -15.15 -3.61 10.59
CA TYR A 117 -16.12 -2.53 10.49
C TYR A 117 -16.70 -2.23 11.87
N VAL A 118 -16.88 -0.95 12.18
CA VAL A 118 -17.60 -0.45 13.35
C VAL A 118 -18.56 0.62 12.87
N ASN A 119 -19.81 0.56 13.31
CA ASN A 119 -20.86 1.47 12.83
C ASN A 119 -20.97 1.50 11.29
N TYR A 120 -20.79 0.36 10.63
CA TYR A 120 -20.75 0.19 9.17
C TYR A 120 -19.55 0.85 8.45
N ILE A 121 -18.61 1.43 9.20
CA ILE A 121 -17.41 2.07 8.65
C ILE A 121 -16.25 1.11 8.74
N GLN A 122 -15.53 0.89 7.64
CA GLN A 122 -14.27 0.14 7.66
C GLN A 122 -13.23 0.94 8.43
N ILE A 123 -12.62 0.30 9.42
CA ILE A 123 -11.68 0.97 10.33
C ILE A 123 -10.28 0.36 10.30
N ALA A 124 -10.17 -0.90 9.88
CA ALA A 124 -8.88 -1.57 9.81
C ALA A 124 -8.90 -2.77 8.86
N ASP A 125 -7.78 -3.00 8.20
CA ASP A 125 -7.43 -4.21 7.45
C ASP A 125 -6.25 -4.90 8.13
N VAL A 126 -6.45 -6.15 8.56
CA VAL A 126 -5.41 -6.94 9.22
C VAL A 126 -4.94 -8.03 8.28
N THR A 127 -3.68 -8.00 7.88
CA THR A 127 -3.11 -8.98 6.95
C THR A 127 -2.15 -9.92 7.65
N GLN A 128 -2.42 -11.22 7.47
CA GLN A 128 -1.57 -12.30 7.96
C GLN A 128 -0.26 -12.33 7.18
N ILE A 129 0.87 -12.32 7.89
CA ILE A 129 2.18 -12.62 7.30
C ILE A 129 2.89 -13.69 8.13
N ASN A 130 3.89 -14.33 7.51
CA ASN A 130 4.72 -15.30 8.21
C ASN A 130 5.47 -14.64 9.40
N GLU A 131 5.63 -15.36 10.50
CA GLU A 131 6.23 -14.83 11.72
C GLU A 131 7.70 -14.41 11.54
N ASP A 132 8.47 -15.15 10.76
CA ASP A 132 9.87 -14.82 10.49
C ASP A 132 9.97 -13.50 9.71
N LEU A 133 9.12 -13.34 8.68
CA LEU A 133 9.04 -12.08 7.92
C LEU A 133 8.57 -10.93 8.81
N TYR A 134 7.57 -11.16 9.67
CA TYR A 134 7.10 -10.15 10.61
C TYR A 134 8.23 -9.68 11.54
N ASN A 135 8.96 -10.62 12.12
CA ASN A 135 10.07 -10.32 13.04
C ASN A 135 11.21 -9.59 12.33
N GLU A 136 11.49 -9.92 11.07
CA GLU A 136 12.51 -9.23 10.29
C GLU A 136 12.09 -7.80 9.93
N LEU A 137 10.83 -7.62 9.52
CA LEU A 137 10.28 -6.27 9.27
C LEU A 137 10.30 -5.42 10.54
N LEU A 138 9.91 -5.99 11.68
CA LEU A 138 9.81 -5.28 12.96
C LEU A 138 11.15 -4.66 13.41
N LYS A 139 12.29 -5.33 13.13
CA LYS A 139 13.63 -4.82 13.43
C LYS A 139 13.96 -3.51 12.69
N ASN A 140 13.35 -3.31 11.51
CA ASN A 140 13.66 -2.21 10.60
C ASN A 140 12.51 -1.23 10.43
N THR A 141 11.48 -1.28 11.29
CA THR A 141 10.34 -0.38 11.23
C THR A 141 10.72 1.07 11.51
N ILE A 142 9.99 1.99 10.89
CA ILE A 142 10.05 3.41 11.23
C ILE A 142 9.02 3.65 12.33
N ILE A 143 9.45 4.18 13.47
CA ILE A 143 8.55 4.46 14.59
C ILE A 143 8.21 5.95 14.59
N ARG A 144 6.90 6.28 14.54
CA ARG A 144 6.38 7.63 14.75
C ARG A 144 5.12 7.54 15.62
N ASN A 145 5.03 8.40 16.62
CA ASN A 145 3.93 8.40 17.60
C ASN A 145 3.69 6.99 18.19
N SER A 146 4.77 6.27 18.49
CA SER A 146 4.77 4.89 19.00
C SER A 146 4.19 3.83 18.06
N ILE A 147 3.75 4.17 16.85
CA ILE A 147 3.28 3.24 15.83
C ILE A 147 4.48 2.78 14.98
N HIS A 148 4.55 1.46 14.75
CA HIS A 148 5.51 0.84 13.86
C HIS A 148 5.01 0.90 12.42
N TYR A 149 5.77 1.56 11.55
CA TYR A 149 5.49 1.61 10.10
C TYR A 149 6.47 0.73 9.36
N ALA A 150 5.99 0.03 8.32
CA ALA A 150 6.84 -0.83 7.51
C ALA A 150 8.05 -0.08 6.93
N PRO A 151 9.21 -0.76 6.77
CA PRO A 151 10.42 -0.13 6.24
C PRO A 151 10.21 0.49 4.87
N LEU A 152 10.92 1.60 4.57
CA LEU A 152 10.84 2.30 3.28
C LEU A 152 11.08 1.38 2.08
N SER A 153 12.05 0.49 2.18
CA SER A 153 12.37 -0.49 1.15
C SER A 153 11.20 -1.44 0.88
N PHE A 154 10.52 -1.89 1.94
CA PHE A 154 9.38 -2.78 1.83
C PHE A 154 8.16 -2.05 1.24
N LEU A 155 7.85 -0.83 1.69
CA LEU A 155 6.77 -0.02 1.12
C LEU A 155 7.00 0.28 -0.35
N ARG A 156 8.24 0.60 -0.73
CA ARG A 156 8.64 0.85 -2.12
C ARG A 156 8.52 -0.40 -2.98
N MET A 157 8.95 -1.55 -2.46
CA MET A 157 8.77 -2.84 -3.12
C MET A 157 7.29 -3.14 -3.41
N ASN A 158 6.41 -2.93 -2.42
CA ASN A 158 4.97 -3.14 -2.60
C ASN A 158 4.38 -2.24 -3.69
N ILE A 159 4.83 -0.98 -3.79
CA ILE A 159 4.44 -0.07 -4.86
C ILE A 159 4.86 -0.63 -6.22
N PHE A 160 6.12 -1.09 -6.36
CA PHE A 160 6.59 -1.68 -7.61
C PHE A 160 5.85 -2.96 -7.96
N LEU A 161 5.54 -3.81 -6.98
CA LEU A 161 4.73 -5.00 -7.20
C LEU A 161 3.32 -4.66 -7.70
N GLU A 162 2.67 -3.64 -7.16
CA GLU A 162 1.35 -3.20 -7.63
C GLU A 162 1.42 -2.65 -9.06
N LEU A 163 2.42 -1.83 -9.38
CA LEU A 163 2.62 -1.27 -10.72
C LEU A 163 3.09 -2.31 -11.76
N SER A 164 3.54 -3.48 -11.33
CA SER A 164 3.98 -4.57 -12.23
C SER A 164 2.90 -5.60 -12.55
N ARG A 165 1.68 -5.43 -12.05
CA ARG A 165 0.57 -6.37 -12.22
C ARG A 165 -0.46 -5.86 -13.23
N PRO A 166 -0.30 -6.10 -14.55
CA PRO A 166 -1.22 -5.56 -15.57
C PRO A 166 -2.63 -6.17 -15.52
N ARG A 167 -2.79 -7.32 -14.84
CA ARG A 167 -4.10 -7.95 -14.58
C ARG A 167 -4.70 -7.53 -13.23
N GLY A 168 -4.00 -6.70 -12.45
CA GLY A 168 -4.49 -6.12 -11.22
C GLY A 168 -5.43 -4.93 -11.47
N ASP A 169 -5.75 -4.20 -10.40
CA ASP A 169 -6.55 -2.97 -10.51
C ASP A 169 -5.70 -1.81 -11.05
N VAL A 170 -5.63 -1.72 -12.38
CA VAL A 170 -4.87 -0.67 -13.09
C VAL A 170 -5.44 0.73 -12.88
N SER A 171 -6.69 0.87 -12.42
CA SER A 171 -7.31 2.18 -12.15
C SER A 171 -6.58 2.93 -11.03
N ARG A 172 -5.86 2.21 -10.17
CA ARG A 172 -5.08 2.75 -9.07
C ARG A 172 -3.67 3.20 -9.43
N TRP A 173 -3.17 2.85 -10.62
CA TRP A 173 -1.76 3.02 -10.98
C TRP A 173 -1.29 4.47 -10.95
N GLU A 174 -2.11 5.41 -11.41
CA GLU A 174 -1.78 6.84 -11.33
C GLU A 174 -1.55 7.28 -9.88
N LYS A 175 -2.49 6.97 -9.00
CA LYS A 175 -2.40 7.24 -7.56
C LYS A 175 -1.16 6.59 -6.93
N ILE A 176 -0.85 5.36 -7.29
CA ILE A 176 0.29 4.61 -6.76
C ILE A 176 1.61 5.18 -7.29
N MET A 177 1.66 5.60 -8.56
CA MET A 177 2.84 6.26 -9.13
C MET A 177 3.12 7.61 -8.45
N ILE A 178 2.10 8.42 -8.18
CA ILE A 178 2.24 9.69 -7.45
C ILE A 178 2.85 9.43 -6.06
N ARG A 179 2.41 8.39 -5.36
CA ARG A 179 2.96 8.00 -4.06
C ARG A 179 4.43 7.58 -4.16
N LEU A 180 4.80 6.84 -5.21
CA LEU A 180 6.19 6.45 -5.47
C LEU A 180 7.09 7.66 -5.70
N ILE A 181 6.62 8.63 -6.51
CA ILE A 181 7.35 9.87 -6.77
C ILE A 181 7.61 10.61 -5.46
N LYS A 182 6.58 10.87 -4.67
CA LYS A 182 6.70 11.54 -3.37
C LYS A 182 7.63 10.82 -2.40
N LEU A 183 7.57 9.48 -2.39
CA LEU A 183 8.45 8.65 -1.56
C LEU A 183 9.91 8.77 -2.00
N ASN A 184 10.18 8.76 -3.31
CA ASN A 184 11.55 8.87 -3.84
C ASN A 184 12.13 10.28 -3.73
N GLU A 185 11.30 11.32 -3.82
CA GLU A 185 11.71 12.70 -3.57
C GLU A 185 12.09 12.91 -2.10
N SER A 186 11.29 12.37 -1.17
CA SER A 186 11.53 12.52 0.27
C SER A 186 12.67 11.62 0.78
N TYR A 187 12.80 10.44 0.20
CA TYR A 187 13.76 9.40 0.58
C TYR A 187 14.43 8.82 -0.67
N PRO A 188 15.36 9.55 -1.30
CA PRO A 188 16.03 9.09 -2.50
C PRO A 188 16.84 7.82 -2.24
N PHE A 189 16.96 6.99 -3.27
CA PHE A 189 17.88 5.85 -3.23
C PHE A 189 19.32 6.34 -3.13
N THR A 190 20.01 5.97 -2.08
CA THR A 190 21.47 6.14 -1.98
C THR A 190 22.13 4.80 -2.29
N ILE A 191 22.78 4.72 -3.44
CA ILE A 191 23.57 3.54 -3.86
C ILE A 191 24.77 3.30 -2.93
N LYS A 192 25.16 4.29 -2.12
CA LYS A 192 26.31 4.24 -1.24
C LYS A 192 26.34 3.10 -0.22
N ASN A 193 25.19 2.49 0.09
CA ASN A 193 25.09 1.39 1.05
C ASN A 193 24.98 0.00 0.40
N CYS A 194 25.11 -0.11 -0.93
CA CYS A 194 25.23 -1.39 -1.62
C CYS A 194 26.70 -1.87 -1.71
N GLU A 195 27.50 -1.68 -0.66
CA GLU A 195 28.86 -2.22 -0.59
C GLU A 195 28.92 -3.74 -0.36
N ASN A 196 27.84 -4.36 0.03
CA ASN A 196 27.73 -5.80 -0.06
C ASN A 196 27.57 -6.19 -1.54
N LYS A 197 28.71 -6.28 -2.24
CA LYS A 197 28.82 -7.06 -3.47
C LYS A 197 28.29 -8.44 -3.13
N LEU A 198 27.02 -8.69 -3.42
CA LEU A 198 26.53 -10.05 -3.56
C LEU A 198 27.40 -10.65 -4.65
N ASN A 199 28.45 -11.35 -4.26
CA ASN A 199 29.21 -12.21 -5.14
C ASN A 199 28.26 -13.36 -5.53
N TYR A 200 27.30 -13.04 -6.41
CA TYR A 200 26.67 -14.08 -7.19
C TYR A 200 27.81 -14.70 -7.98
N LYS A 201 28.25 -15.88 -7.59
CA LYS A 201 28.91 -16.79 -8.54
C LYS A 201 27.87 -16.92 -9.65
N HIS A 202 28.06 -16.15 -10.72
CA HIS A 202 27.33 -16.37 -11.96
C HIS A 202 27.69 -17.79 -12.39
N HIS A 203 26.83 -18.76 -12.04
CA HIS A 203 26.71 -19.91 -12.91
C HIS A 203 26.16 -19.30 -14.20
N GLU A 204 26.99 -19.22 -15.23
CA GLU A 204 26.58 -18.85 -16.59
C GLU A 204 25.57 -19.90 -17.09
N LEU A 205 24.32 -19.79 -16.60
CA LEU A 205 23.21 -20.41 -17.27
C LEU A 205 23.10 -19.67 -18.60
N LYS A 206 23.45 -20.35 -19.71
CA LYS A 206 23.29 -19.80 -21.05
C LYS A 206 21.84 -19.33 -21.15
N ASN A 207 21.60 -18.12 -21.65
CA ASN A 207 20.27 -17.51 -21.72
C ASN A 207 19.19 -18.45 -22.27
N LYS A 208 19.58 -19.40 -23.18
CA LYS A 208 18.69 -20.40 -23.75
C LYS A 208 18.14 -21.41 -22.75
N ASP A 209 18.92 -21.76 -21.71
CA ASP A 209 18.51 -22.74 -20.70
C ASP A 209 17.54 -22.09 -19.67
N ILE A 210 17.72 -20.82 -19.40
CA ILE A 210 16.81 -20.03 -18.55
C ILE A 210 15.44 -19.90 -19.22
N TYR A 211 15.39 -19.54 -20.51
CA TYR A 211 14.13 -19.44 -21.25
C TYR A 211 13.41 -20.79 -21.35
N ASN A 212 14.12 -21.87 -21.61
CA ASN A 212 13.55 -23.22 -21.65
C ASN A 212 13.02 -23.68 -20.30
N TYR A 213 13.67 -23.27 -19.21
CA TYR A 213 13.21 -23.57 -17.85
C TYR A 213 11.91 -22.81 -17.52
N PHE A 214 11.85 -21.51 -17.84
CA PHE A 214 10.65 -20.71 -17.65
C PHE A 214 9.50 -21.16 -18.54
N ASP A 215 9.75 -21.50 -19.81
CA ASP A 215 8.73 -22.05 -20.70
C ASP A 215 8.15 -23.38 -20.18
N LYS A 216 8.96 -24.22 -19.52
CA LYS A 216 8.47 -25.43 -18.84
C LYS A 216 7.60 -25.11 -17.64
N ILE A 217 7.98 -24.10 -16.83
CA ILE A 217 7.18 -23.67 -15.68
C ILE A 217 5.84 -23.11 -16.14
N LEU A 218 5.83 -22.30 -17.21
CA LEU A 218 4.61 -21.67 -17.74
C LEU A 218 3.66 -22.66 -18.42
N LYS A 219 4.16 -23.78 -18.96
CA LYS A 219 3.36 -24.82 -19.62
C LYS A 219 2.77 -25.85 -18.65
N ASN A 220 3.34 -25.98 -17.46
CA ASN A 220 2.78 -26.83 -16.40
C ASN A 220 1.88 -25.94 -15.55
N ASP A 221 0.56 -26.14 -15.61
CA ASP A 221 -0.51 -25.46 -14.87
C ASP A 221 -0.19 -25.28 -13.37
N PHE A 222 0.77 -24.44 -13.06
CA PHE A 222 0.99 -23.99 -11.70
C PHE A 222 0.01 -22.87 -11.37
N ASN A 223 -0.92 -23.17 -10.51
CA ASN A 223 -1.86 -22.25 -9.88
C ASN A 223 -1.13 -21.25 -8.93
N THR A 224 0.07 -20.84 -9.28
CA THR A 224 0.89 -19.91 -8.50
C THR A 224 1.09 -18.62 -9.26
N ASP A 225 0.83 -17.49 -8.60
CA ASP A 225 1.16 -16.16 -9.12
C ASP A 225 2.68 -16.03 -9.31
N ILE A 226 3.15 -16.11 -10.56
CA ILE A 226 4.56 -15.91 -10.90
C ILE A 226 4.78 -14.43 -11.19
N ILE A 227 5.72 -13.82 -10.49
CA ILE A 227 6.12 -12.44 -10.71
C ILE A 227 7.41 -12.43 -11.51
N PHE A 228 7.35 -11.92 -12.74
CA PHE A 228 8.52 -11.70 -13.56
C PHE A 228 9.20 -10.38 -13.21
N ILE A 229 10.53 -10.40 -13.09
CA ILE A 229 11.35 -9.21 -12.83
C ILE A 229 12.46 -9.08 -13.90
N GLY A 230 13.04 -7.87 -13.99
CA GLY A 230 14.18 -7.62 -14.88
C GLY A 230 13.85 -7.70 -16.37
N GLU A 231 14.79 -8.18 -17.17
CA GLU A 231 14.70 -8.20 -18.64
C GLU A 231 13.55 -9.07 -19.14
N TYR A 232 13.28 -10.19 -18.48
CA TYR A 232 12.18 -11.08 -18.84
C TYR A 232 10.83 -10.39 -18.68
N ALA A 233 10.62 -9.67 -17.57
CA ALA A 233 9.39 -8.88 -17.37
C ALA A 233 9.24 -7.80 -18.46
N ILE A 234 10.31 -7.12 -18.83
CA ILE A 234 10.31 -6.13 -19.91
C ILE A 234 9.88 -6.78 -21.23
N LYS A 235 10.37 -7.98 -21.54
CA LYS A 235 10.03 -8.71 -22.77
C LYS A 235 8.55 -9.10 -22.80
N GLU A 236 8.05 -9.71 -21.72
CA GLU A 236 6.67 -10.19 -21.64
C GLU A 236 5.64 -9.04 -21.60
N TYR A 237 5.95 -7.96 -20.89
CA TYR A 237 5.06 -6.80 -20.77
C TYR A 237 5.26 -5.72 -21.85
N ASN A 238 6.19 -5.93 -22.80
CA ASN A 238 6.50 -4.97 -23.86
C ASN A 238 5.27 -4.55 -24.68
N THR A 239 4.30 -5.44 -24.87
CA THR A 239 3.05 -5.14 -25.59
C THR A 239 2.22 -4.06 -24.91
N TYR A 240 2.31 -3.94 -23.60
CA TYR A 240 1.57 -2.96 -22.78
C TYR A 240 2.28 -1.61 -22.65
N PHE A 241 3.56 -1.51 -23.03
CA PHE A 241 4.29 -0.25 -22.92
C PHE A 241 3.87 0.76 -23.98
N PRO A 242 3.73 2.05 -23.63
CA PRO A 242 3.58 3.11 -24.61
C PRO A 242 4.72 3.15 -25.60
N LEU A 243 4.46 3.57 -26.85
CA LEU A 243 5.47 3.63 -27.92
C LEU A 243 6.75 4.37 -27.52
N LYS A 244 6.62 5.45 -26.74
CA LYS A 244 7.76 6.23 -26.22
C LYS A 244 8.70 5.36 -25.38
N ILE A 245 8.15 4.53 -24.50
CA ILE A 245 8.92 3.61 -23.64
C ILE A 245 9.53 2.48 -24.47
N LYS A 246 8.79 1.89 -25.42
CA LYS A 246 9.31 0.87 -26.35
C LYS A 246 10.53 1.37 -27.11
N ASN A 247 10.52 2.61 -27.55
CA ASN A 247 11.63 3.22 -28.27
C ASN A 247 12.87 3.45 -27.39
N ILE A 248 12.68 3.77 -26.09
CA ILE A 248 13.79 3.89 -25.13
C ILE A 248 14.45 2.52 -24.89
N ILE A 249 13.64 1.47 -24.69
CA ILE A 249 14.13 0.11 -24.47
C ILE A 249 14.92 -0.40 -25.70
N LYS A 250 14.43 -0.14 -26.92
CA LYS A 250 15.13 -0.51 -28.17
C LYS A 250 16.47 0.19 -28.35
N LYS A 251 16.64 1.41 -27.87
CA LYS A 251 17.90 2.18 -27.99
C LYS A 251 18.97 1.74 -26.99
N LYS A 252 18.62 0.98 -25.96
CA LYS A 252 19.56 0.49 -24.92
C LYS A 252 20.03 -0.95 -25.16
N LYS A 253 19.57 -1.61 -26.23
CA LYS A 253 20.12 -2.86 -26.78
C LYS A 253 21.17 -2.54 -27.82
#